data_bc150b0898f1464676662aacf7f3e3a1
#
_entry.id   bc150b0898f1464676662aacf7f3e3a1
#
_cell.length_a   1.000
_cell.length_b   1.000
_cell.length_c   1.000
_cell.angle_alpha   90.00
_cell.angle_beta   90.00
_cell.angle_gamma   90.00
#
_symmetry.space_group_name_H-M   'P 1'
#
loop_
_entity.id
_entity.type
_entity.pdbx_description
1 polymer ?
#
loop_
_entity_poly.entity_id
_entity_poly.type
_entity_poly.pdbx_seq_one_letter_code
_entity_poly.pdbx_strand_id
1 'polypeptide(L)'
;LGYLFLSSLDDKKLENVVQGHSVASHGKRVDALMKTRGLIASLCFIKIKTHSTKLLGDEPYRAGCWAPSKELVGAVAQVQGTVHGAVSQIGAKFVGQDEKGAPTGEEAFNFQPRSFLVIGSLSEFTGPHGVNVEQLRALRRSFHFWSRNIKMMIAS
;
A
#
# COMPACT_ATOMS: atom_id res chain seq x y z
N LEU A 1 12.18 6.10 10.01
CA LEU A 1 11.13 5.23 10.62
C LEU A 1 10.53 4.24 9.62
N GLY A 2 10.44 4.55 8.30
CA GLY A 2 9.96 3.63 7.27
C GLY A 2 10.89 2.43 7.02
N TYR A 3 12.19 2.63 7.08
CA TYR A 3 13.20 1.57 6.87
C TYR A 3 13.15 0.47 7.94
N LEU A 4 12.91 0.83 9.19
CA LEU A 4 12.79 -0.15 10.30
C LEU A 4 11.57 -1.06 10.13
N PHE A 5 10.56 -0.64 9.38
CA PHE A 5 9.36 -1.44 9.15
C PHE A 5 9.55 -2.49 8.06
N LEU A 6 10.28 -2.17 6.98
CA LEU A 6 10.58 -3.13 5.92
C LEU A 6 11.53 -4.24 6.39
N SER A 7 12.47 -3.92 7.29
CA SER A 7 13.36 -4.92 7.88
C SER A 7 12.69 -5.90 8.83
N SER A 8 11.47 -5.61 9.28
CA SER A 8 10.67 -6.50 10.14
C SER A 8 9.70 -7.41 9.37
N LEU A 9 9.67 -7.31 8.04
CA LEU A 9 8.84 -8.15 7.20
C LEU A 9 9.62 -9.40 6.76
N ASP A 10 8.96 -10.54 6.74
CA ASP A 10 9.57 -11.80 6.30
C ASP A 10 9.51 -11.88 4.77
N ASP A 11 10.68 -12.03 4.13
CA ASP A 11 10.87 -12.03 2.67
C ASP A 11 10.38 -13.33 1.97
N LYS A 12 9.78 -14.25 2.70
CA LYS A 12 9.27 -15.47 2.09
C LYS A 12 8.11 -15.13 1.16
N LYS A 13 8.31 -15.45 -0.12
CA LYS A 13 7.36 -15.37 -1.24
C LYS A 13 5.93 -15.73 -0.82
N LEU A 14 5.16 -14.73 -0.42
CA LEU A 14 3.73 -14.86 -0.19
C LEU A 14 2.93 -14.84 -1.52
N GLU A 15 3.59 -14.66 -2.66
CA GLU A 15 2.95 -14.78 -3.97
C GLU A 15 2.26 -16.14 -4.18
N ASN A 16 2.85 -17.23 -3.67
CA ASN A 16 2.25 -18.56 -3.77
C ASN A 16 1.12 -18.83 -2.78
N VAL A 17 1.07 -18.10 -1.68
CA VAL A 17 0.06 -18.29 -0.63
C VAL A 17 -1.27 -17.64 -0.99
N VAL A 18 -1.24 -16.61 -1.84
CA VAL A 18 -2.44 -15.91 -2.30
C VAL A 18 -3.11 -16.63 -3.49
N GLN A 19 -2.41 -17.51 -4.21
CA GLN A 19 -2.99 -18.27 -5.32
C GLN A 19 -4.08 -19.26 -4.92
N GLY A 20 -4.07 -19.75 -3.68
CA GLY A 20 -5.09 -20.67 -3.17
C GLY A 20 -6.36 -19.99 -2.64
N HIS A 21 -6.26 -18.75 -2.19
CA HIS A 21 -7.41 -17.95 -1.76
C HIS A 21 -7.52 -16.73 -2.69
N SER A 22 -8.58 -16.67 -3.46
CA SER A 22 -8.86 -15.64 -4.48
C SER A 22 -9.00 -14.23 -3.89
N VAL A 23 -7.93 -13.71 -3.28
CA VAL A 23 -7.79 -12.26 -3.03
C VAL A 23 -7.61 -11.51 -4.37
N ALA A 24 -7.34 -12.25 -5.44
CA ALA A 24 -7.16 -11.78 -6.81
C ALA A 24 -8.43 -11.90 -7.65
N SER A 25 -9.62 -11.64 -7.12
CA SER A 25 -10.83 -11.55 -7.93
C SER A 25 -10.78 -10.26 -8.76
N HIS A 26 -10.76 -10.44 -10.09
CA HIS A 26 -11.00 -9.40 -11.12
C HIS A 26 -10.44 -7.99 -10.81
N GLY A 27 -9.16 -7.77 -11.13
CA GLY A 27 -8.57 -6.42 -11.17
C GLY A 27 -8.01 -5.87 -9.86
N LYS A 28 -8.12 -6.57 -8.74
CA LYS A 28 -7.56 -6.15 -7.45
C LYS A 28 -6.27 -6.94 -7.15
N ARG A 29 -5.14 -6.46 -7.64
CA ARG A 29 -3.83 -7.05 -7.36
C ARG A 29 -3.10 -6.22 -6.30
N VAL A 30 -2.66 -6.86 -5.21
CA VAL A 30 -1.55 -6.38 -4.42
C VAL A 30 -0.25 -6.81 -5.09
N ASP A 31 0.76 -5.96 -5.03
CA ASP A 31 2.06 -6.30 -5.59
C ASP A 31 2.86 -7.19 -4.63
N ALA A 32 2.60 -7.07 -3.33
CA ALA A 32 3.12 -7.99 -2.31
C ALA A 32 2.15 -8.13 -1.14
N LEU A 33 2.03 -9.36 -0.64
CA LEU A 33 1.42 -9.71 0.63
C LEU A 33 2.53 -10.23 1.53
N MET A 34 2.66 -9.67 2.71
CA MET A 34 3.72 -10.01 3.66
C MET A 34 3.14 -10.26 5.05
N LYS A 35 3.90 -10.93 5.90
CA LYS A 35 3.60 -11.05 7.31
C LYS A 35 4.68 -10.37 8.16
N THR A 36 4.30 -9.78 9.28
CA THR A 36 5.26 -9.22 10.22
C THR A 36 6.01 -10.34 10.95
N ARG A 37 7.31 -10.11 11.21
CA ARG A 37 8.08 -10.97 12.12
C ARG A 37 7.69 -10.66 13.56
N GLY A 38 7.42 -11.67 14.34
CA GLY A 38 7.12 -11.53 15.76
C GLY A 38 6.33 -12.72 16.30
N LEU A 39 6.11 -12.74 17.61
CA LEU A 39 5.32 -13.77 18.28
C LEU A 39 3.88 -13.83 17.75
N ILE A 40 3.35 -12.66 17.35
CA ILE A 40 2.05 -12.53 16.69
C ILE A 40 2.30 -11.96 15.30
N ALA A 41 2.25 -12.80 14.28
CA ALA A 41 2.39 -12.36 12.89
C ALA A 41 1.09 -11.74 12.40
N SER A 42 1.19 -10.59 11.74
CA SER A 42 0.05 -9.87 11.13
C SER A 42 0.24 -9.73 9.63
N LEU A 43 -0.85 -9.78 8.86
CA LEU A 43 -0.82 -9.55 7.43
C LEU A 43 -0.52 -8.08 7.11
N CYS A 44 0.20 -7.89 6.01
CA CYS A 44 0.58 -6.60 5.49
C CYS A 44 0.42 -6.59 3.97
N PHE A 45 -0.32 -5.63 3.46
CA PHE A 45 -0.58 -5.46 2.03
C PHE A 45 0.27 -4.32 1.47
N ILE A 46 0.98 -4.58 0.36
CA ILE A 46 1.84 -3.59 -0.27
C ILE A 46 1.40 -3.39 -1.72
N LYS A 47 1.21 -2.14 -2.10
CA LYS A 47 1.00 -1.71 -3.48
C LYS A 47 2.15 -0.83 -3.89
N ILE A 48 2.75 -1.12 -5.05
CA ILE A 48 3.88 -0.36 -5.59
C ILE A 48 3.46 0.24 -6.94
N LYS A 49 3.67 1.52 -7.08
CA LYS A 49 3.56 2.26 -8.34
C LYS A 49 4.93 2.86 -8.68
N THR A 50 5.17 3.12 -9.94
CA THR A 50 6.46 3.66 -10.39
C THR A 50 6.77 5.03 -9.76
N HIS A 51 8.04 5.36 -9.69
CA HIS A 51 8.50 6.68 -9.24
C HIS A 51 8.07 7.83 -10.18
N SER A 52 7.76 7.51 -11.44
CA SER A 52 7.25 8.47 -12.41
C SER A 52 5.73 8.70 -12.32
N THR A 53 5.04 8.00 -11.42
CA THR A 53 3.60 8.22 -11.22
C THR A 53 3.38 9.58 -10.58
N LYS A 54 2.60 10.44 -11.24
CA LYS A 54 2.27 11.77 -10.71
C LYS A 54 1.47 11.68 -9.42
N LEU A 55 1.79 12.55 -8.49
CA LEU A 55 1.16 12.63 -7.18
C LEU A 55 0.05 13.69 -7.13
N LEU A 56 0.20 14.78 -7.89
CA LEU A 56 -0.82 15.82 -8.04
C LEU A 56 -1.33 15.89 -9.49
N GLY A 57 -2.48 16.51 -9.66
CA GLY A 57 -2.99 16.88 -10.98
C GLY A 57 -2.08 17.89 -11.68
N ASP A 58 -2.17 17.98 -13.01
CA ASP A 58 -1.33 18.86 -13.82
C ASP A 58 -1.64 20.33 -13.57
N GLU A 59 -2.89 20.65 -13.17
CA GLU A 59 -3.37 21.99 -12.91
C GLU A 59 -4.07 22.06 -11.54
N PRO A 60 -4.05 23.22 -10.88
CA PRO A 60 -4.80 23.41 -9.65
C PRO A 60 -6.32 23.42 -9.97
N TYR A 61 -7.11 22.78 -9.13
CA TYR A 61 -8.58 22.83 -9.21
C TYR A 61 -9.10 24.28 -9.05
N ARG A 62 -8.46 25.05 -8.18
CA ARG A 62 -8.63 26.50 -7.98
C ARG A 62 -7.30 27.06 -7.50
N ALA A 63 -7.14 28.38 -7.54
CA ALA A 63 -5.94 29.05 -7.04
C ALA A 63 -5.58 28.53 -5.64
N GLY A 64 -4.35 28.03 -5.48
CA GLY A 64 -3.85 27.44 -4.23
C GLY A 64 -4.42 26.08 -3.83
N CYS A 65 -5.29 25.47 -4.66
CA CYS A 65 -5.97 24.23 -4.35
C CYS A 65 -5.59 23.12 -5.34
N TRP A 66 -4.56 22.35 -5.02
CA TRP A 66 -4.09 21.22 -5.81
C TRP A 66 -4.79 19.93 -5.38
N ALA A 67 -5.38 19.23 -6.35
CA ALA A 67 -5.98 17.94 -6.14
C ALA A 67 -4.93 16.81 -6.32
N PRO A 68 -5.04 15.69 -5.60
CA PRO A 68 -4.29 14.49 -5.91
C PRO A 68 -4.56 14.01 -7.32
N SER A 69 -3.56 13.38 -7.97
CA SER A 69 -3.73 12.80 -9.29
C SER A 69 -4.75 11.65 -9.28
N LYS A 70 -5.34 11.37 -10.45
CA LYS A 70 -6.24 10.20 -10.62
C LYS A 70 -5.52 8.89 -10.28
N GLU A 71 -4.23 8.78 -10.62
CA GLU A 71 -3.40 7.61 -10.34
C GLU A 71 -3.21 7.41 -8.84
N LEU A 72 -2.92 8.48 -8.10
CA LEU A 72 -2.76 8.42 -6.66
C LEU A 72 -4.09 8.04 -5.96
N VAL A 73 -5.19 8.69 -6.32
CA VAL A 73 -6.52 8.37 -5.77
C VAL A 73 -6.92 6.93 -6.11
N GLY A 74 -6.69 6.49 -7.35
CA GLY A 74 -6.96 5.13 -7.80
C GLY A 74 -6.14 4.09 -7.04
N ALA A 75 -4.86 4.37 -6.79
CA ALA A 75 -3.99 3.49 -6.00
C ALA A 75 -4.46 3.36 -4.55
N VAL A 76 -4.85 4.47 -3.92
CA VAL A 76 -5.45 4.47 -2.57
C VAL A 76 -6.72 3.63 -2.54
N ALA A 77 -7.63 3.82 -3.50
CA ALA A 77 -8.87 3.05 -3.59
C ALA A 77 -8.61 1.55 -3.79
N GLN A 78 -7.60 1.18 -4.60
CA GLN A 78 -7.20 -0.21 -4.79
C GLN A 78 -6.71 -0.84 -3.49
N VAL A 79 -5.84 -0.17 -2.74
CA VAL A 79 -5.34 -0.67 -1.46
C VAL A 79 -6.48 -0.86 -0.47
N GLN A 80 -7.35 0.13 -0.33
CA GLN A 80 -8.52 0.05 0.55
C GLN A 80 -9.45 -1.11 0.16
N GLY A 81 -9.78 -1.25 -1.13
CA GLY A 81 -10.62 -2.33 -1.61
C GLY A 81 -9.99 -3.71 -1.43
N THR A 82 -8.66 -3.82 -1.54
CA THR A 82 -7.94 -5.07 -1.30
C THR A 82 -7.96 -5.46 0.18
N VAL A 83 -7.66 -4.52 1.06
CA VAL A 83 -7.70 -4.74 2.52
C VAL A 83 -9.11 -5.15 2.96
N HIS A 84 -10.14 -4.44 2.48
CA HIS A 84 -11.54 -4.78 2.78
C HIS A 84 -11.89 -6.19 2.29
N GLY A 85 -11.54 -6.53 1.05
CA GLY A 85 -11.76 -7.88 0.50
C GLY A 85 -11.04 -8.96 1.29
N ALA A 86 -9.80 -8.72 1.68
CA ALA A 86 -9.01 -9.67 2.47
C ALA A 86 -9.62 -9.89 3.87
N VAL A 87 -10.02 -8.83 4.56
CA VAL A 87 -10.67 -8.93 5.87
C VAL A 87 -11.96 -9.73 5.77
N SER A 88 -12.74 -9.51 4.70
CA SER A 88 -14.03 -10.20 4.50
C SER A 88 -13.86 -11.67 4.11
N GLN A 89 -12.83 -12.03 3.33
CA GLN A 89 -12.65 -13.37 2.77
C GLN A 89 -11.77 -14.27 3.63
N ILE A 90 -10.70 -13.75 4.21
CA ILE A 90 -9.74 -14.51 5.01
C ILE A 90 -10.25 -14.68 6.45
N GLY A 91 -11.11 -13.79 6.92
CA GLY A 91 -11.52 -13.73 8.30
C GLY A 91 -10.40 -13.24 9.23
N ALA A 92 -10.48 -13.58 10.51
CA ALA A 92 -9.57 -13.07 11.54
C ALA A 92 -8.16 -13.71 11.50
N LYS A 93 -8.03 -14.89 10.89
CA LYS A 93 -6.78 -15.67 10.89
C LYS A 93 -6.54 -16.27 9.51
N PHE A 94 -5.36 -16.03 9.00
CA PHE A 94 -4.86 -16.68 7.79
C PHE A 94 -4.09 -17.95 8.19
N VAL A 95 -4.35 -19.06 7.50
CA VAL A 95 -3.62 -20.32 7.63
C VAL A 95 -3.03 -20.66 6.27
N GLY A 96 -1.71 -20.78 6.21
CA GLY A 96 -1.00 -21.16 4.99
C GLY A 96 -1.39 -22.56 4.54
N GLN A 97 -1.52 -22.77 3.23
CA GLN A 97 -1.77 -24.07 2.62
C GLN A 97 -0.68 -24.38 1.59
N ASP A 98 -0.33 -25.66 1.46
CA ASP A 98 0.53 -26.13 0.39
C ASP A 98 -0.23 -26.27 -0.96
N GLU A 99 0.47 -26.71 -2.01
CA GLU A 99 -0.11 -26.91 -3.35
C GLU A 99 -1.27 -27.92 -3.37
N LYS A 100 -1.37 -28.77 -2.34
CA LYS A 100 -2.43 -29.79 -2.20
C LYS A 100 -3.55 -29.33 -1.26
N GLY A 101 -3.47 -28.10 -0.75
CA GLY A 101 -4.46 -27.54 0.18
C GLY A 101 -4.26 -27.97 1.64
N ALA A 102 -3.15 -28.68 1.98
CA ALA A 102 -2.86 -29.06 3.35
C ALA A 102 -2.26 -27.88 4.14
N PRO A 103 -2.62 -27.69 5.44
CA PRO A 103 -2.06 -26.63 6.27
C PRO A 103 -0.54 -26.74 6.39
N THR A 104 0.18 -25.65 6.15
CA THR A 104 1.66 -25.60 6.27
C THR A 104 2.14 -25.29 7.68
N GLY A 105 1.23 -25.01 8.61
CA GLY A 105 1.56 -24.55 9.96
C GLY A 105 1.89 -23.04 10.00
N GLU A 106 1.90 -22.36 8.87
CA GLU A 106 2.05 -20.90 8.83
C GLU A 106 0.73 -20.22 9.16
N GLU A 107 0.79 -19.32 10.14
CA GLU A 107 -0.37 -18.56 10.58
C GLU A 107 -0.05 -17.07 10.63
N ALA A 108 -1.05 -16.25 10.31
CA ALA A 108 -0.98 -14.80 10.47
C ALA A 108 -2.35 -14.24 10.82
N PHE A 109 -2.37 -13.22 11.68
CA PHE A 109 -3.60 -12.54 12.04
C PHE A 109 -3.96 -11.48 10.99
N ASN A 110 -5.25 -11.44 10.64
CA ASN A 110 -5.82 -10.51 9.68
C ASN A 110 -6.71 -9.45 10.37
N PHE A 111 -6.47 -9.22 11.65
CA PHE A 111 -7.17 -8.19 12.40
C PHE A 111 -6.47 -6.85 12.20
N GLN A 112 -7.15 -5.88 11.62
CA GLN A 112 -6.59 -4.57 11.24
C GLN A 112 -5.27 -4.67 10.47
N PRO A 113 -5.25 -5.36 9.31
CA PRO A 113 -4.04 -5.56 8.55
C PRO A 113 -3.43 -4.22 8.15
N ARG A 114 -2.10 -4.14 8.19
CA ARG A 114 -1.39 -2.95 7.74
C ARG A 114 -1.35 -2.90 6.22
N SER A 115 -1.41 -1.71 5.67
CA SER A 115 -1.26 -1.50 4.24
C SER A 115 -0.25 -0.40 3.95
N PHE A 116 0.51 -0.60 2.87
CA PHE A 116 1.51 0.33 2.38
C PHE A 116 1.24 0.65 0.91
N LEU A 117 1.36 1.91 0.57
CA LEU A 117 1.39 2.37 -0.81
C LEU A 117 2.71 3.08 -1.07
N VAL A 118 3.52 2.52 -1.97
CA VAL A 118 4.75 3.14 -2.46
C VAL A 118 4.46 3.73 -3.83
N ILE A 119 4.61 5.05 -4.00
CA ILE A 119 4.15 5.73 -5.22
C ILE A 119 4.90 7.04 -5.46
N GLY A 120 5.25 7.30 -6.72
CA GLY A 120 5.77 8.57 -7.18
C GLY A 120 7.13 8.97 -6.61
N SER A 121 7.52 10.19 -6.84
CA SER A 121 8.77 10.79 -6.34
C SER A 121 8.58 12.24 -5.94
N LEU A 122 9.29 12.68 -4.91
CA LEU A 122 9.34 14.08 -4.51
C LEU A 122 10.01 14.99 -5.56
N SER A 123 10.76 14.41 -6.50
CA SER A 123 11.32 15.16 -7.63
C SER A 123 10.26 15.85 -8.48
N GLU A 124 9.01 15.38 -8.47
CA GLU A 124 7.87 16.04 -9.12
C GLU A 124 7.72 17.51 -8.69
N PHE A 125 8.09 17.83 -7.46
CA PHE A 125 7.93 19.18 -6.89
C PHE A 125 9.20 20.02 -6.97
N THR A 126 10.26 19.52 -7.60
CA THR A 126 11.54 20.21 -7.71
C THR A 126 11.71 20.76 -9.13
N GLY A 127 11.77 22.06 -9.24
CA GLY A 127 12.02 22.77 -10.51
C GLY A 127 13.33 23.55 -10.49
N PRO A 128 13.63 24.31 -11.57
CA PRO A 128 14.84 25.13 -11.68
C PRO A 128 14.99 26.19 -10.57
N HIS A 129 13.86 26.60 -9.96
CA HIS A 129 13.81 27.61 -8.90
C HIS A 129 13.65 27.00 -7.49
N GLY A 130 13.92 25.69 -7.34
CA GLY A 130 13.78 24.97 -6.09
C GLY A 130 12.45 24.23 -5.94
N VAL A 131 12.06 23.95 -4.70
CA VAL A 131 10.88 23.14 -4.38
C VAL A 131 9.62 23.98 -4.45
N ASN A 132 8.59 23.48 -5.14
CA ASN A 132 7.24 24.06 -5.11
C ASN A 132 6.55 23.73 -3.78
N VAL A 133 6.69 24.63 -2.83
CA VAL A 133 6.21 24.46 -1.45
C VAL A 133 4.68 24.37 -1.38
N GLU A 134 3.96 25.04 -2.27
CA GLU A 134 2.49 25.02 -2.31
C GLU A 134 1.97 23.63 -2.68
N GLN A 135 2.49 23.06 -3.76
CA GLN A 135 2.15 21.70 -4.18
C GLN A 135 2.53 20.67 -3.13
N LEU A 136 3.73 20.77 -2.56
CA LEU A 136 4.17 19.86 -1.51
C LEU A 136 3.28 19.92 -0.27
N ARG A 137 2.82 21.10 0.13
CA ARG A 137 1.86 21.26 1.24
C ARG A 137 0.50 20.65 0.91
N ALA A 138 0.02 20.79 -0.33
CA ALA A 138 -1.23 20.17 -0.78
C ALA A 138 -1.15 18.63 -0.69
N LEU A 139 -0.05 18.05 -1.19
CA LEU A 139 0.19 16.62 -1.08
C LEU A 139 0.24 16.16 0.38
N ARG A 140 0.95 16.86 1.25
CA ARG A 140 1.05 16.52 2.67
C ARG A 140 -0.32 16.51 3.37
N ARG A 141 -1.21 17.44 3.02
CA ARG A 141 -2.59 17.44 3.57
C ARG A 141 -3.35 16.17 3.17
N SER A 142 -3.27 15.77 1.90
CA SER A 142 -3.90 14.54 1.41
C SER A 142 -3.32 13.30 2.08
N PHE A 143 -2.01 13.22 2.21
CA PHE A 143 -1.33 12.11 2.88
C PHE A 143 -1.69 12.02 4.36
N HIS A 144 -1.78 13.15 5.04
CA HIS A 144 -2.20 13.17 6.45
C HIS A 144 -3.61 12.59 6.61
N PHE A 145 -4.52 12.91 5.70
CA PHE A 145 -5.88 12.39 5.71
C PHE A 145 -5.91 10.86 5.51
N TRP A 146 -5.15 10.34 4.54
CA TRP A 146 -5.12 8.90 4.25
C TRP A 146 -4.27 8.09 5.22
N SER A 147 -3.30 8.70 5.89
CA SER A 147 -2.32 8.00 6.74
C SER A 147 -2.92 7.27 7.95
N ARG A 148 -4.18 7.50 8.25
CA ARG A 148 -4.91 6.78 9.30
C ARG A 148 -5.05 5.29 8.99
N ASN A 149 -5.17 4.94 7.70
CA ASN A 149 -5.44 3.57 7.26
C ASN A 149 -4.37 2.99 6.33
N ILE A 150 -3.59 3.85 5.65
CA ILE A 150 -2.58 3.45 4.67
C ILE A 150 -1.28 4.16 4.98
N LYS A 151 -0.18 3.41 5.10
CA LYS A 151 1.16 3.99 5.16
C LYS A 151 1.61 4.34 3.75
N MET A 152 1.80 5.62 3.49
CA MET A 152 2.23 6.12 2.18
C MET A 152 3.72 6.41 2.19
N MET A 153 4.41 5.93 1.16
CA MET A 153 5.84 6.09 0.96
C MET A 153 6.09 6.68 -0.42
N ILE A 154 6.92 7.71 -0.48
CA ILE A 154 7.30 8.38 -1.72
C ILE A 154 8.81 8.23 -1.87
N ALA A 155 9.26 7.97 -3.11
CA ALA A 155 10.68 7.96 -3.42
C ALA A 155 11.28 9.39 -3.28
N SER A 156 12.44 9.46 -2.67
CA SER A 156 13.23 10.69 -2.53
C SER A 156 14.21 10.80 -3.67
#